data_8c92786fcf0b5fb27dca6e58b53bddcf
#
_entry.id   8c92786fcf0b5fb27dca6e58b53bddcf
#
_cell.length_a   1.000
_cell.length_b   1.000
_cell.length_c   1.000
_cell.angle_alpha   90.00
_cell.angle_beta   90.00
_cell.angle_gamma   90.00
#
_symmetry.space_group_name_H-M   'P 1'
#
loop_
_entity.id
_entity.type
_entity.pdbx_description
1 polymer ?
#
loop_
_entity_poly.entity_id
_entity_poly.type
_entity_poly.pdbx_seq_one_letter_code
_entity_poly.pdbx_strand_id
1 'polypeptide(L)'
;MILRPSHAPLRIPPFDSRCKKMPANAQTKFSEGSGMARRNDAHGRLDDAARAGWLYYVAGRTQDEIAAAMGISRQSAQRLVSLAVAERLIKVRLDHPIAACLEKAERLKEKFDLRYIEVVPSDPAGVSSTVGIAEAGAAEIERWLKNADPIVLAIGTGRTLKAAVDQLPPMECPQHRIVSLTGNIGPDGSAAYYNVIFSMADAIKARHFPMPLPVLCSSAEERELLHDQSMVRSTLALGAAANVTFVGVGELGENAPLCVDGFLGVDEMKALMASGAVGEICGWIYDAGGRILEHSVNERVASVPIPSRDTCTVIGMAQGARKNASILAALKGGLLNGLITDEATSEYLLTH
;
A
#
# COMPACT_ATOMS: atom_id res chain seq x y z
N MET A 1 45.99 -29.54 19.20
CA MET A 1 44.92 -30.04 20.07
C MET A 1 43.73 -29.08 19.81
N ILE A 2 42.89 -29.45 18.83
CA ILE A 2 41.82 -28.60 18.28
C ILE A 2 40.52 -29.10 18.92
N LEU A 3 39.93 -28.28 19.79
CA LEU A 3 38.62 -28.55 20.40
C LEU A 3 37.53 -28.21 19.36
N ARG A 4 36.75 -29.25 18.95
CA ARG A 4 35.54 -29.07 18.15
C ARG A 4 34.38 -28.68 19.08
N PRO A 5 33.52 -27.70 18.71
CA PRO A 5 32.29 -27.42 19.43
C PRO A 5 31.25 -28.51 19.12
N SER A 6 30.66 -29.07 20.18
CA SER A 6 29.59 -30.05 20.14
C SER A 6 28.28 -29.37 19.80
N HIS A 7 27.77 -29.60 18.60
CA HIS A 7 26.39 -29.25 18.23
C HIS A 7 25.47 -30.38 18.69
N ALA A 8 24.69 -30.15 19.73
CA ALA A 8 23.56 -31.01 20.08
C ALA A 8 22.41 -30.73 19.09
N PRO A 9 21.77 -31.73 18.47
CA PRO A 9 20.63 -31.50 17.58
C PRO A 9 19.40 -31.09 18.40
N LEU A 10 18.73 -30.02 17.91
CA LEU A 10 17.41 -29.61 18.38
C LEU A 10 16.44 -30.81 18.24
N ARG A 11 15.98 -31.37 19.37
CA ARG A 11 14.92 -32.38 19.39
C ARG A 11 13.57 -31.65 19.23
N ILE A 12 12.96 -31.84 18.07
CA ILE A 12 11.54 -31.52 17.88
C ILE A 12 10.74 -32.56 18.67
N PRO A 13 9.83 -32.16 19.58
CA PRO A 13 8.99 -33.11 20.28
C PRO A 13 8.07 -33.85 19.31
N PRO A 14 7.82 -35.16 19.49
CA PRO A 14 6.91 -35.90 18.62
C PRO A 14 5.48 -35.42 18.79
N PHE A 15 4.79 -35.31 17.65
CA PHE A 15 3.38 -35.00 17.58
C PHE A 15 2.57 -36.00 18.39
N ASP A 16 1.89 -35.54 19.46
CA ASP A 16 1.08 -36.40 20.32
C ASP A 16 -0.20 -36.83 19.59
N SER A 17 -0.21 -38.06 19.09
CA SER A 17 -1.32 -38.68 18.35
C SER A 17 -2.49 -39.12 19.23
N ARG A 18 -2.61 -38.62 20.46
CA ARG A 18 -3.75 -38.90 21.33
C ARG A 18 -4.94 -37.98 21.08
N CYS A 19 -5.51 -38.10 19.90
CA CYS A 19 -6.89 -37.63 19.67
C CYS A 19 -7.84 -38.59 20.44
N LYS A 20 -8.29 -38.18 21.63
CA LYS A 20 -9.35 -38.87 22.38
C LYS A 20 -10.59 -38.97 21.52
N LYS A 21 -11.03 -40.21 21.22
CA LYS A 21 -12.33 -40.53 20.63
C LYS A 21 -13.42 -39.85 21.47
N MET A 22 -14.11 -38.90 20.88
CA MET A 22 -15.35 -38.35 21.44
C MET A 22 -16.46 -39.42 21.38
N PRO A 23 -17.31 -39.57 22.40
CA PRO A 23 -18.41 -40.51 22.39
C PRO A 23 -19.45 -40.12 21.33
N ALA A 24 -19.88 -41.12 20.55
CA ALA A 24 -21.00 -41.02 19.64
C ALA A 24 -22.29 -40.96 20.47
N ASN A 25 -22.82 -39.79 20.70
CA ASN A 25 -24.24 -39.47 20.95
C ASN A 25 -24.36 -38.04 21.53
N ALA A 26 -24.32 -37.08 20.66
CA ALA A 26 -25.04 -35.81 20.88
C ALA A 26 -25.53 -35.37 19.49
N GLN A 27 -26.77 -35.76 19.18
CA GLN A 27 -27.51 -35.17 18.07
C GLN A 27 -27.84 -33.71 18.46
N THR A 28 -26.87 -32.83 18.25
CA THR A 28 -27.12 -31.40 18.22
C THR A 28 -27.70 -31.09 16.84
N LYS A 29 -28.99 -30.80 16.81
CA LYS A 29 -29.66 -30.24 15.65
C LYS A 29 -28.95 -28.93 15.29
N PHE A 30 -28.02 -28.97 14.32
CA PHE A 30 -27.56 -27.79 13.66
C PHE A 30 -28.75 -27.21 12.88
N SER A 31 -29.17 -26.02 13.25
CA SER A 31 -30.12 -25.23 12.46
C SER A 31 -29.37 -24.69 11.22
N GLU A 32 -29.27 -25.51 10.18
CA GLU A 32 -28.67 -25.13 8.88
C GLU A 32 -29.43 -24.04 8.12
N GLY A 33 -30.59 -23.63 8.62
CA GLY A 33 -31.46 -22.67 7.91
C GLY A 33 -31.06 -21.18 8.04
N SER A 34 -30.36 -20.76 9.10
CA SER A 34 -30.14 -19.32 9.33
C SER A 34 -28.88 -18.73 8.68
N GLY A 35 -27.89 -19.56 8.38
CA GLY A 35 -26.63 -19.11 7.76
C GLY A 35 -26.72 -18.95 6.23
N MET A 36 -27.49 -19.80 5.58
CA MET A 36 -27.66 -19.78 4.12
C MET A 36 -28.64 -18.66 3.70
N ALA A 37 -29.70 -18.41 4.46
CA ALA A 37 -30.64 -17.31 4.22
C ALA A 37 -29.93 -15.94 4.39
N ARG A 38 -29.09 -15.76 5.41
CA ARG A 38 -28.35 -14.51 5.62
C ARG A 38 -27.28 -14.27 4.55
N ARG A 39 -26.65 -15.31 3.98
CA ARG A 39 -25.72 -15.18 2.85
C ARG A 39 -26.44 -14.80 1.57
N ASN A 40 -27.62 -15.38 1.28
CA ASN A 40 -28.42 -15.01 0.12
C ASN A 40 -28.97 -13.58 0.23
N ASP A 41 -29.39 -13.12 1.41
CA ASP A 41 -29.84 -11.74 1.63
C ASP A 41 -28.70 -10.73 1.46
N ALA A 42 -27.48 -11.05 1.91
CA ALA A 42 -26.32 -10.18 1.73
C ALA A 42 -25.90 -10.07 0.26
N HIS A 43 -25.91 -11.18 -0.49
CA HIS A 43 -25.62 -11.18 -1.94
C HIS A 43 -26.69 -10.42 -2.72
N GLY A 44 -27.97 -10.67 -2.44
CA GLY A 44 -29.07 -9.94 -3.07
C GLY A 44 -29.00 -8.43 -2.82
N ARG A 45 -28.59 -8.01 -1.62
CA ARG A 45 -28.40 -6.60 -1.30
C ARG A 45 -27.23 -5.95 -2.03
N LEU A 46 -26.13 -6.67 -2.28
CA LEU A 46 -24.99 -6.17 -3.07
C LEU A 46 -25.37 -6.10 -4.56
N ASP A 47 -26.12 -7.04 -5.08
CA ASP A 47 -26.63 -7.00 -6.46
C ASP A 47 -27.59 -5.81 -6.67
N ASP A 48 -28.46 -5.53 -5.71
CA ASP A 48 -29.32 -4.35 -5.74
C ASP A 48 -28.51 -3.06 -5.65
N ALA A 49 -27.46 -3.02 -4.82
CA ALA A 49 -26.56 -1.88 -4.73
C ALA A 49 -25.80 -1.67 -6.05
N ALA A 50 -25.27 -2.73 -6.66
CA ALA A 50 -24.59 -2.66 -7.96
C ALA A 50 -25.54 -2.14 -9.04
N ARG A 51 -26.78 -2.62 -9.08
CA ARG A 51 -27.81 -2.15 -10.02
C ARG A 51 -28.17 -0.69 -9.81
N ALA A 52 -28.39 -0.26 -8.57
CA ALA A 52 -28.68 1.14 -8.25
C ALA A 52 -27.52 2.06 -8.61
N GLY A 53 -26.31 1.64 -8.31
CA GLY A 53 -25.10 2.36 -8.68
C GLY A 53 -24.92 2.47 -10.19
N TRP A 54 -25.13 1.38 -10.95
CA TRP A 54 -25.09 1.42 -12.42
C TRP A 54 -26.14 2.39 -12.98
N LEU A 55 -27.37 2.35 -12.50
CA LEU A 55 -28.44 3.27 -12.91
C LEU A 55 -28.05 4.74 -12.64
N TYR A 56 -27.41 5.02 -11.52
CA TYR A 56 -27.00 6.37 -11.15
C TYR A 56 -25.80 6.88 -11.95
N TYR A 57 -24.69 6.15 -11.91
CA TYR A 57 -23.41 6.61 -12.44
C TYR A 57 -23.24 6.36 -13.95
N VAL A 58 -23.84 5.30 -14.49
CA VAL A 58 -23.69 4.93 -15.91
C VAL A 58 -24.88 5.36 -16.73
N ALA A 59 -26.12 5.07 -16.24
CA ALA A 59 -27.34 5.41 -16.96
C ALA A 59 -27.84 6.85 -16.69
N GLY A 60 -27.20 7.59 -15.77
CA GLY A 60 -27.54 9.00 -15.46
C GLY A 60 -28.92 9.20 -14.85
N ARG A 61 -29.46 8.19 -14.14
CA ARG A 61 -30.78 8.26 -13.53
C ARG A 61 -30.74 8.98 -12.21
N THR A 62 -31.80 9.75 -11.93
CA THR A 62 -32.02 10.36 -10.62
C THR A 62 -32.42 9.32 -9.58
N GLN A 63 -32.30 9.64 -8.29
CA GLN A 63 -32.71 8.75 -7.20
C GLN A 63 -34.20 8.42 -7.24
N ASP A 64 -35.05 9.32 -7.73
CA ASP A 64 -36.48 9.10 -7.90
C ASP A 64 -36.78 8.11 -9.03
N GLU A 65 -36.09 8.22 -10.15
CA GLU A 65 -36.20 7.26 -11.27
C GLU A 65 -35.67 5.88 -10.89
N ILE A 66 -34.58 5.81 -10.11
CA ILE A 66 -34.04 4.55 -9.58
C ILE A 66 -35.04 3.90 -8.63
N ALA A 67 -35.65 4.70 -7.73
CA ALA A 67 -36.68 4.21 -6.81
C ALA A 67 -37.88 3.62 -7.56
N ALA A 68 -38.37 4.32 -8.59
CA ALA A 68 -39.43 3.84 -9.46
C ALA A 68 -39.05 2.57 -10.23
N ALA A 69 -37.85 2.54 -10.83
CA ALA A 69 -37.36 1.40 -11.65
C ALA A 69 -37.13 0.11 -10.80
N MET A 70 -36.74 0.28 -9.54
CA MET A 70 -36.46 -0.84 -8.63
C MET A 70 -37.61 -1.17 -7.69
N GLY A 71 -38.72 -0.41 -7.72
CA GLY A 71 -39.89 -0.63 -6.83
C GLY A 71 -39.58 -0.38 -5.35
N ILE A 72 -38.72 0.57 -5.02
CA ILE A 72 -38.24 0.89 -3.67
C ILE A 72 -38.49 2.37 -3.33
N SER A 73 -38.28 2.76 -2.06
CA SER A 73 -38.35 4.17 -1.70
C SER A 73 -37.12 4.94 -2.18
N ARG A 74 -37.23 6.26 -2.42
CA ARG A 74 -36.10 7.16 -2.76
C ARG A 74 -34.98 7.04 -1.73
N GLN A 75 -35.30 6.97 -0.44
CA GLN A 75 -34.29 6.82 0.61
C GLN A 75 -33.56 5.48 0.50
N SER A 76 -34.25 4.41 0.11
CA SER A 76 -33.62 3.11 -0.14
C SER A 76 -32.73 3.15 -1.37
N ALA A 77 -33.15 3.81 -2.46
CA ALA A 77 -32.34 4.01 -3.65
C ALA A 77 -31.04 4.77 -3.32
N GLN A 78 -31.14 5.87 -2.56
CA GLN A 78 -29.98 6.62 -2.09
C GLN A 78 -29.02 5.76 -1.26
N ARG A 79 -29.54 4.95 -0.34
CA ARG A 79 -28.71 4.03 0.48
C ARG A 79 -28.00 2.97 -0.38
N LEU A 80 -28.67 2.43 -1.38
CA LEU A 80 -28.08 1.44 -2.30
C LEU A 80 -27.01 2.05 -3.16
N VAL A 81 -27.20 3.26 -3.70
CA VAL A 81 -26.18 3.99 -4.45
C VAL A 81 -24.96 4.26 -3.56
N SER A 82 -25.17 4.72 -2.31
CA SER A 82 -24.07 4.92 -1.36
C SER A 82 -23.36 3.62 -1.01
N LEU A 83 -24.11 2.51 -0.86
CA LEU A 83 -23.55 1.19 -0.60
C LEU A 83 -22.70 0.69 -1.79
N ALA A 84 -23.13 0.95 -3.03
CA ALA A 84 -22.37 0.57 -4.21
C ALA A 84 -20.97 1.22 -4.25
N VAL A 85 -20.86 2.46 -3.80
CA VAL A 85 -19.57 3.15 -3.67
C VAL A 85 -18.78 2.61 -2.48
N ALA A 86 -19.41 2.46 -1.30
CA ALA A 86 -18.77 1.99 -0.08
C ALA A 86 -18.19 0.57 -0.24
N GLU A 87 -18.93 -0.32 -0.91
CA GLU A 87 -18.52 -1.70 -1.19
C GLU A 87 -17.69 -1.83 -2.48
N ARG A 88 -17.29 -0.68 -3.08
CA ARG A 88 -16.47 -0.62 -4.31
C ARG A 88 -17.05 -1.41 -5.50
N LEU A 89 -18.37 -1.55 -5.58
CA LEU A 89 -19.06 -2.20 -6.70
C LEU A 89 -19.03 -1.32 -7.96
N ILE A 90 -18.74 -0.03 -7.79
CA ILE A 90 -18.57 0.95 -8.85
C ILE A 90 -17.27 1.70 -8.62
N LYS A 91 -16.52 1.89 -9.69
CA LYS A 91 -15.33 2.75 -9.72
C LYS A 91 -15.72 4.03 -10.47
N VAL A 92 -15.61 5.17 -9.80
CA VAL A 92 -15.85 6.49 -10.41
C VAL A 92 -14.51 7.12 -10.69
N ARG A 93 -14.29 7.55 -11.94
CA ARG A 93 -13.07 8.24 -12.36
C ARG A 93 -13.45 9.61 -12.90
N LEU A 94 -12.72 10.64 -12.48
CA LEU A 94 -12.84 11.99 -13.01
C LEU A 94 -11.83 12.15 -14.15
N ASP A 95 -12.34 12.30 -15.38
CA ASP A 95 -11.49 12.49 -16.58
C ASP A 95 -11.27 13.97 -16.95
N HIS A 96 -11.72 14.90 -16.09
CA HIS A 96 -11.55 16.32 -16.31
C HIS A 96 -10.58 16.91 -15.28
N PRO A 97 -9.47 17.55 -15.72
CA PRO A 97 -8.55 18.18 -14.79
C PRO A 97 -9.20 19.40 -14.11
N ILE A 98 -9.09 19.47 -12.80
CA ILE A 98 -9.51 20.66 -12.03
C ILE A 98 -8.41 21.71 -12.18
N ALA A 99 -8.75 22.89 -12.70
CA ALA A 99 -7.77 23.93 -13.04
C ALA A 99 -6.86 24.32 -11.86
N ALA A 100 -7.41 24.41 -10.64
CA ALA A 100 -6.62 24.71 -9.44
C ALA A 100 -5.62 23.60 -9.08
N CYS A 101 -5.99 22.33 -9.27
CA CYS A 101 -5.09 21.20 -9.07
C CYS A 101 -3.97 21.20 -10.10
N LEU A 102 -4.30 21.48 -11.37
CA LEU A 102 -3.34 21.53 -12.46
C LEU A 102 -2.31 22.66 -12.26
N GLU A 103 -2.77 23.87 -11.88
CA GLU A 103 -1.86 24.99 -11.57
C GLU A 103 -0.89 24.65 -10.44
N LYS A 104 -1.38 24.04 -9.35
CA LYS A 104 -0.53 23.59 -8.24
C LYS A 104 0.46 22.51 -8.69
N ALA A 105 0.02 21.59 -9.53
CA ALA A 105 0.88 20.54 -10.07
C ALA A 105 2.04 21.12 -10.87
N GLU A 106 1.79 22.03 -11.81
CA GLU A 106 2.84 22.69 -12.61
C GLU A 106 3.83 23.45 -11.72
N ARG A 107 3.36 24.21 -10.75
CA ARG A 107 4.24 24.93 -9.80
C ARG A 107 5.11 23.99 -8.95
N LEU A 108 4.57 22.87 -8.49
CA LEU A 108 5.33 21.87 -7.75
C LEU A 108 6.34 21.15 -8.64
N LYS A 109 5.97 20.87 -9.89
CA LYS A 109 6.85 20.28 -10.88
C LYS A 109 8.10 21.12 -11.12
N GLU A 110 7.92 22.42 -11.29
CA GLU A 110 9.01 23.37 -11.43
C GLU A 110 9.85 23.49 -10.16
N LYS A 111 9.17 23.64 -8.98
CA LYS A 111 9.84 23.86 -7.70
C LYS A 111 10.79 22.71 -7.30
N PHE A 112 10.38 21.46 -7.55
CA PHE A 112 11.12 20.27 -7.12
C PHE A 112 11.72 19.45 -8.27
N ASP A 113 11.67 19.95 -9.51
CA ASP A 113 12.17 19.26 -10.71
C ASP A 113 11.59 17.84 -10.85
N LEU A 114 10.24 17.74 -10.82
CA LEU A 114 9.56 16.46 -10.85
C LEU A 114 9.34 15.96 -12.28
N ARG A 115 9.54 14.65 -12.50
CA ARG A 115 9.18 13.98 -13.76
C ARG A 115 7.67 13.76 -13.88
N TYR A 116 7.01 13.57 -12.74
CA TYR A 116 5.59 13.31 -12.67
C TYR A 116 4.97 13.99 -11.43
N ILE A 117 3.80 14.57 -11.59
CA ILE A 117 2.99 15.12 -10.50
C ILE A 117 1.52 14.99 -10.83
N GLU A 118 0.74 14.58 -9.85
CA GLU A 118 -0.72 14.61 -9.88
C GLU A 118 -1.22 15.21 -8.57
N VAL A 119 -2.02 16.26 -8.68
CA VAL A 119 -2.69 16.88 -7.52
C VAL A 119 -4.19 16.62 -7.64
N VAL A 120 -4.74 15.94 -6.65
CA VAL A 120 -6.17 15.64 -6.59
C VAL A 120 -6.88 16.59 -5.64
N PRO A 121 -8.20 16.82 -5.80
CA PRO A 121 -8.98 17.59 -4.84
C PRO A 121 -8.88 17.04 -3.42
N SER A 122 -8.79 17.93 -2.43
CA SER A 122 -8.88 17.53 -1.03
C SER A 122 -10.34 17.28 -0.64
N ASP A 123 -10.58 16.23 0.15
CA ASP A 123 -11.87 16.02 0.82
C ASP A 123 -11.88 16.79 2.15
N PRO A 124 -12.68 17.86 2.28
CA PRO A 124 -12.74 18.64 3.53
C PRO A 124 -13.28 17.88 4.73
N ALA A 125 -14.04 16.80 4.47
CA ALA A 125 -14.65 15.96 5.51
C ALA A 125 -13.73 14.81 5.97
N GLY A 126 -12.69 14.49 5.20
CA GLY A 126 -11.86 13.31 5.37
C GLY A 126 -10.43 13.61 5.82
N VAL A 127 -10.16 13.60 7.11
CA VAL A 127 -8.80 13.82 7.67
C VAL A 127 -7.80 12.70 7.29
N SER A 128 -8.27 11.56 6.81
CA SER A 128 -7.41 10.39 6.47
C SER A 128 -7.90 9.62 5.23
N SER A 129 -8.69 10.23 4.37
CA SER A 129 -9.15 9.57 3.15
C SER A 129 -7.97 9.39 2.18
N THR A 130 -7.85 8.19 1.62
CA THR A 130 -6.94 7.91 0.51
C THR A 130 -7.65 7.97 -0.84
N VAL A 131 -8.94 8.37 -0.87
CA VAL A 131 -9.82 8.24 -2.03
C VAL A 131 -9.19 8.90 -3.25
N GLY A 132 -9.05 10.13 -3.38
CA GLY A 132 -8.53 10.77 -4.61
C GLY A 132 -7.14 10.26 -5.04
N ILE A 133 -6.17 10.17 -4.09
CA ILE A 133 -4.80 9.73 -4.42
C ILE A 133 -4.72 8.23 -4.77
N ALA A 134 -5.64 7.41 -4.28
CA ALA A 134 -5.67 6.00 -4.65
C ALA A 134 -6.10 5.80 -6.10
N GLU A 135 -7.09 6.57 -6.57
CA GLU A 135 -7.56 6.54 -7.95
C GLU A 135 -6.50 7.09 -8.91
N ALA A 136 -5.90 8.23 -8.59
CA ALA A 136 -4.80 8.80 -9.37
C ALA A 136 -3.59 7.85 -9.43
N GLY A 137 -3.25 7.22 -8.30
CA GLY A 137 -2.20 6.22 -8.24
C GLY A 137 -2.49 4.98 -9.07
N ALA A 138 -3.73 4.47 -9.04
CA ALA A 138 -4.14 3.37 -9.90
C ALA A 138 -4.05 3.74 -11.38
N ALA A 139 -4.47 4.94 -11.75
CA ALA A 139 -4.40 5.42 -13.13
C ALA A 139 -2.96 5.51 -13.63
N GLU A 140 -2.04 6.01 -12.80
CA GLU A 140 -0.63 6.11 -13.17
C GLU A 140 0.04 4.72 -13.23
N ILE A 141 -0.25 3.81 -12.28
CA ILE A 141 0.20 2.41 -12.36
C ILE A 141 -0.31 1.77 -13.66
N GLU A 142 -1.59 1.93 -13.97
CA GLU A 142 -2.20 1.40 -15.21
C GLU A 142 -1.51 1.97 -16.46
N ARG A 143 -1.15 3.26 -16.46
CA ARG A 143 -0.43 3.90 -17.57
C ARG A 143 0.92 3.22 -17.82
N TRP A 144 1.67 2.90 -16.76
CA TRP A 144 2.93 2.17 -16.87
C TRP A 144 2.73 0.73 -17.35
N LEU A 145 1.67 0.05 -16.88
CA LEU A 145 1.35 -1.33 -17.27
C LEU A 145 0.84 -1.46 -18.71
N LYS A 146 0.38 -0.38 -19.32
CA LYS A 146 0.01 -0.33 -20.76
C LYS A 146 1.22 -0.22 -21.69
N ASN A 147 2.43 -0.13 -21.16
CA ASN A 147 3.63 -0.13 -21.97
C ASN A 147 3.76 -1.47 -22.73
N ALA A 148 4.05 -1.40 -24.02
CA ALA A 148 4.25 -2.61 -24.84
C ALA A 148 5.60 -3.29 -24.51
N ASP A 149 6.62 -2.51 -24.16
CA ASP A 149 7.92 -3.03 -23.80
C ASP A 149 7.94 -3.56 -22.37
N PRO A 150 8.67 -4.65 -22.10
CA PRO A 150 8.82 -5.19 -20.76
C PRO A 150 9.42 -4.15 -19.78
N ILE A 151 8.76 -3.95 -18.65
CA ILE A 151 9.28 -3.09 -17.57
C ILE A 151 9.40 -3.86 -16.26
N VAL A 152 10.24 -3.34 -15.38
CA VAL A 152 10.28 -3.69 -13.96
C VAL A 152 9.61 -2.57 -13.20
N LEU A 153 8.50 -2.88 -12.53
CA LEU A 153 7.77 -2.00 -11.65
C LEU A 153 8.05 -2.41 -10.20
N ALA A 154 8.63 -1.50 -9.43
CA ALA A 154 8.86 -1.70 -8.01
C ALA A 154 7.73 -1.05 -7.20
N ILE A 155 7.32 -1.70 -6.12
CA ILE A 155 6.26 -1.18 -5.27
C ILE A 155 6.60 -1.39 -3.79
N GLY A 156 6.38 -0.35 -3.00
CA GLY A 156 6.45 -0.43 -1.55
C GLY A 156 5.20 -1.07 -0.93
N THR A 157 4.99 -0.80 0.34
CA THR A 157 3.81 -1.27 1.08
C THR A 157 3.07 -0.10 1.74
N GLY A 158 1.90 -0.37 2.30
CA GLY A 158 1.12 0.59 3.08
C GLY A 158 -0.28 0.84 2.55
N ARG A 159 -1.08 1.53 3.37
CA ARG A 159 -2.52 1.77 3.13
C ARG A 159 -2.83 2.43 1.80
N THR A 160 -2.08 3.47 1.45
CA THR A 160 -2.31 4.24 0.22
C THR A 160 -2.02 3.42 -1.03
N LEU A 161 -0.88 2.70 -1.04
CA LEU A 161 -0.51 1.81 -2.14
C LEU A 161 -1.49 0.65 -2.28
N LYS A 162 -1.92 0.05 -1.15
CA LYS A 162 -2.95 -1.00 -1.17
C LYS A 162 -4.26 -0.48 -1.76
N ALA A 163 -4.70 0.72 -1.33
CA ALA A 163 -5.92 1.32 -1.85
C ALA A 163 -5.83 1.60 -3.37
N ALA A 164 -4.66 2.03 -3.87
CA ALA A 164 -4.45 2.23 -5.31
C ALA A 164 -4.47 0.91 -6.09
N VAL A 165 -3.77 -0.11 -5.60
CA VAL A 165 -3.74 -1.43 -6.24
C VAL A 165 -5.14 -2.06 -6.29
N ASP A 166 -5.96 -1.86 -5.25
CA ASP A 166 -7.35 -2.33 -5.23
C ASP A 166 -8.25 -1.63 -6.28
N GLN A 167 -7.82 -0.49 -6.81
CA GLN A 167 -8.51 0.22 -7.89
C GLN A 167 -8.07 -0.23 -9.30
N LEU A 168 -7.02 -1.03 -9.42
CA LEU A 168 -6.59 -1.51 -10.72
C LEU A 168 -7.69 -2.36 -11.38
N PRO A 169 -7.95 -2.18 -12.68
CA PRO A 169 -8.79 -3.09 -13.42
C PRO A 169 -8.08 -4.45 -13.59
N PRO A 170 -8.80 -5.54 -13.79
CA PRO A 170 -8.21 -6.79 -14.23
C PRO A 170 -7.45 -6.59 -15.55
N MET A 171 -6.16 -6.97 -15.58
CA MET A 171 -5.28 -6.83 -16.74
C MET A 171 -4.48 -8.12 -16.92
N GLU A 172 -3.93 -8.32 -18.11
CA GLU A 172 -2.98 -9.39 -18.40
C GLU A 172 -1.67 -8.77 -18.88
N CYS A 173 -0.68 -8.71 -18.00
CA CYS A 173 0.60 -8.06 -18.25
C CYS A 173 1.78 -9.04 -18.07
N PRO A 174 1.80 -10.20 -18.76
CA PRO A 174 2.81 -11.24 -18.53
C PRO A 174 4.24 -10.80 -18.92
N GLN A 175 4.38 -9.75 -19.74
CA GLN A 175 5.65 -9.18 -20.17
C GLN A 175 6.36 -8.41 -19.03
N HIS A 176 5.62 -7.90 -18.03
CA HIS A 176 6.18 -7.10 -16.95
C HIS A 176 6.63 -7.94 -15.76
N ARG A 177 7.46 -7.34 -14.93
CA ARG A 177 7.89 -7.88 -13.64
C ARG A 177 7.54 -6.88 -12.53
N ILE A 178 6.95 -7.38 -11.44
CA ILE A 178 6.65 -6.56 -10.27
C ILE A 178 7.55 -7.02 -9.14
N VAL A 179 8.21 -6.09 -8.46
CA VAL A 179 9.08 -6.39 -7.33
C VAL A 179 8.67 -5.61 -6.09
N SER A 180 8.62 -6.27 -4.94
CA SER A 180 8.43 -5.61 -3.65
C SER A 180 9.72 -4.96 -3.20
N LEU A 181 9.67 -3.67 -2.85
CA LEU A 181 10.82 -2.98 -2.24
C LEU A 181 10.97 -3.36 -0.76
N THR A 182 9.87 -3.68 -0.10
CA THR A 182 9.81 -3.85 1.35
C THR A 182 9.61 -5.32 1.69
N GLY A 183 10.20 -5.76 2.78
CA GLY A 183 9.93 -7.09 3.35
C GLY A 183 8.43 -7.29 3.62
N ASN A 184 7.99 -8.55 3.52
CA ASN A 184 6.60 -8.94 3.70
C ASN A 184 6.36 -9.83 4.93
N ILE A 185 7.32 -9.85 5.86
CA ILE A 185 7.25 -10.60 7.12
C ILE A 185 7.20 -9.61 8.28
N GLY A 186 6.21 -9.77 9.16
CA GLY A 186 6.08 -9.03 10.40
C GLY A 186 7.09 -9.48 11.46
N PRO A 187 7.29 -8.69 12.55
CA PRO A 187 8.25 -9.03 13.61
C PRO A 187 7.93 -10.35 14.33
N ASP A 188 6.69 -10.80 14.31
CA ASP A 188 6.20 -12.05 14.89
C ASP A 188 6.23 -13.23 13.90
N GLY A 189 6.78 -13.03 12.69
CA GLY A 189 6.82 -14.02 11.62
C GLY A 189 5.52 -14.13 10.80
N SER A 190 4.51 -13.35 11.09
CA SER A 190 3.28 -13.28 10.29
C SER A 190 3.52 -12.57 8.96
N ALA A 191 2.60 -12.74 8.01
CA ALA A 191 2.62 -11.95 6.78
C ALA A 191 2.36 -10.47 7.09
N ALA A 192 3.06 -9.57 6.41
CA ALA A 192 2.84 -8.14 6.53
C ALA A 192 1.37 -7.76 6.27
N TYR A 193 0.85 -6.81 7.04
CA TYR A 193 -0.55 -6.44 7.04
C TYR A 193 -1.07 -6.02 5.65
N TYR A 194 -0.24 -5.32 4.87
CA TYR A 194 -0.59 -4.85 3.52
C TYR A 194 0.10 -5.69 2.46
N ASN A 195 -0.58 -6.72 1.94
CA ASN A 195 -0.05 -7.60 0.88
C ASN A 195 -0.17 -6.94 -0.51
N VAL A 196 0.46 -5.78 -0.71
CA VAL A 196 0.33 -4.96 -1.93
C VAL A 196 0.76 -5.72 -3.16
N ILE A 197 1.94 -6.37 -3.13
CA ILE A 197 2.51 -7.08 -4.28
C ILE A 197 1.63 -8.25 -4.74
N PHE A 198 1.07 -9.03 -3.81
CA PHE A 198 0.22 -10.17 -4.14
C PHE A 198 -1.12 -9.71 -4.73
N SER A 199 -1.74 -8.68 -4.13
CA SER A 199 -2.97 -8.08 -4.67
C SER A 199 -2.75 -7.52 -6.07
N MET A 200 -1.61 -6.88 -6.31
CA MET A 200 -1.26 -6.36 -7.64
C MET A 200 -1.05 -7.50 -8.64
N ALA A 201 -0.31 -8.55 -8.27
CA ALA A 201 -0.08 -9.70 -9.12
C ALA A 201 -1.38 -10.41 -9.53
N ASP A 202 -2.33 -10.52 -8.61
CA ASP A 202 -3.65 -11.10 -8.88
C ASP A 202 -4.46 -10.24 -9.86
N ALA A 203 -4.38 -8.92 -9.75
CA ALA A 203 -5.10 -8.00 -10.62
C ALA A 203 -4.55 -7.99 -12.06
N ILE A 204 -3.22 -8.05 -12.23
CA ILE A 204 -2.58 -7.80 -13.53
C ILE A 204 -1.91 -9.01 -14.16
N LYS A 205 -1.92 -10.17 -13.51
CA LYS A 205 -1.35 -11.45 -14.00
C LYS A 205 0.14 -11.36 -14.42
N ALA A 206 0.89 -10.42 -13.82
CA ALA A 206 2.31 -10.29 -14.06
C ALA A 206 3.14 -11.18 -13.13
N ARG A 207 4.36 -11.53 -13.57
CA ARG A 207 5.32 -12.22 -12.70
C ARG A 207 5.78 -11.31 -11.58
N HIS A 208 5.68 -11.76 -10.33
CA HIS A 208 5.96 -10.97 -9.15
C HIS A 208 7.07 -11.57 -8.28
N PHE A 209 7.82 -10.69 -7.63
CA PHE A 209 8.99 -11.00 -6.81
C PHE A 209 8.80 -10.38 -5.43
N PRO A 210 8.18 -11.09 -4.48
CA PRO A 210 8.07 -10.62 -3.10
C PRO A 210 9.46 -10.62 -2.44
N MET A 211 9.68 -9.71 -1.49
CA MET A 211 10.87 -9.69 -0.65
C MET A 211 10.63 -10.57 0.58
N PRO A 212 11.20 -11.79 0.65
CA PRO A 212 10.90 -12.74 1.73
C PRO A 212 11.72 -12.43 2.99
N LEU A 213 11.70 -11.19 3.44
CA LEU A 213 12.44 -10.66 4.58
C LEU A 213 11.51 -9.87 5.49
N PRO A 214 11.90 -9.61 6.76
CA PRO A 214 11.26 -8.59 7.57
C PRO A 214 11.53 -7.19 7.00
N VAL A 215 10.77 -6.19 7.42
CA VAL A 215 11.03 -4.78 7.07
C VAL A 215 12.32 -4.30 7.74
N LEU A 216 12.48 -4.66 9.03
CA LEU A 216 13.67 -4.40 9.84
C LEU A 216 14.17 -5.73 10.39
N CYS A 217 15.46 -5.98 10.22
CA CYS A 217 16.17 -7.09 10.87
C CYS A 217 16.44 -6.78 12.36
N SER A 218 16.78 -7.79 13.14
CA SER A 218 17.12 -7.62 14.55
C SER A 218 18.50 -6.95 14.74
N SER A 219 19.41 -7.13 13.76
CA SER A 219 20.72 -6.50 13.74
C SER A 219 21.21 -6.24 12.31
N ALA A 220 22.29 -5.45 12.18
CA ALA A 220 22.97 -5.21 10.92
C ALA A 220 23.59 -6.51 10.34
N GLU A 221 24.15 -7.34 11.20
CA GLU A 221 24.76 -8.63 10.82
C GLU A 221 23.70 -9.59 10.27
N GLU A 222 22.52 -9.65 10.89
CA GLU A 222 21.41 -10.47 10.38
C GLU A 222 20.98 -9.97 8.99
N ARG A 223 20.86 -8.66 8.81
CA ARG A 223 20.55 -8.07 7.49
C ARG A 223 21.57 -8.49 6.45
N GLU A 224 22.87 -8.41 6.74
CA GLU A 224 23.92 -8.81 5.82
C GLU A 224 23.81 -10.28 5.43
N LEU A 225 23.61 -11.16 6.41
CA LEU A 225 23.45 -12.60 6.17
C LEU A 225 22.22 -12.91 5.30
N LEU A 226 21.12 -12.21 5.54
CA LEU A 226 19.90 -12.38 4.75
C LEU A 226 20.07 -11.82 3.33
N HIS A 227 20.71 -10.68 3.17
CA HIS A 227 20.98 -10.08 1.87
C HIS A 227 21.95 -10.93 1.02
N ASP A 228 22.80 -11.72 1.64
CA ASP A 228 23.73 -12.63 0.94
C ASP A 228 23.05 -13.88 0.35
N GLN A 229 21.81 -14.16 0.72
CA GLN A 229 21.07 -15.27 0.11
C GLN A 229 20.83 -15.01 -1.39
N SER A 230 21.09 -16.01 -2.24
CA SER A 230 21.06 -15.83 -3.70
C SER A 230 19.70 -15.34 -4.22
N MET A 231 18.59 -15.84 -3.65
CA MET A 231 17.24 -15.40 -4.00
C MET A 231 16.99 -13.94 -3.60
N VAL A 232 17.50 -13.51 -2.45
CA VAL A 232 17.36 -12.14 -1.95
C VAL A 232 18.17 -11.18 -2.80
N ARG A 233 19.43 -11.51 -3.09
CA ARG A 233 20.27 -10.71 -4.01
C ARG A 233 19.62 -10.50 -5.37
N SER A 234 18.99 -11.54 -5.90
CA SER A 234 18.27 -11.42 -7.19
C SER A 234 17.10 -10.45 -7.10
N THR A 235 16.34 -10.48 -6.01
CA THR A 235 15.21 -9.55 -5.78
C THR A 235 15.69 -8.12 -5.54
N LEU A 236 16.76 -7.93 -4.75
CA LEU A 236 17.40 -6.63 -4.54
C LEU A 236 17.91 -6.02 -5.86
N ALA A 237 18.61 -6.82 -6.68
CA ALA A 237 19.08 -6.38 -7.99
C ALA A 237 17.94 -6.00 -8.93
N LEU A 238 16.83 -6.76 -8.91
CA LEU A 238 15.65 -6.45 -9.71
C LEU A 238 14.99 -5.14 -9.26
N GLY A 239 14.87 -4.91 -7.95
CA GLY A 239 14.35 -3.67 -7.39
C GLY A 239 15.22 -2.44 -7.74
N ALA A 240 16.54 -2.59 -7.66
CA ALA A 240 17.48 -1.54 -8.05
C ALA A 240 17.43 -1.20 -9.55
N ALA A 241 17.02 -2.15 -10.40
CA ALA A 241 16.89 -1.97 -11.85
C ALA A 241 15.46 -1.57 -12.28
N ALA A 242 14.61 -1.12 -11.36
CA ALA A 242 13.24 -0.74 -11.66
C ALA A 242 13.17 0.46 -12.62
N ASN A 243 12.24 0.41 -13.57
CA ASN A 243 11.94 1.52 -14.47
C ASN A 243 11.07 2.58 -13.79
N VAL A 244 10.16 2.11 -12.94
CA VAL A 244 9.27 2.93 -12.13
C VAL A 244 9.09 2.31 -10.75
N THR A 245 8.98 3.17 -9.75
CA THR A 245 8.83 2.80 -8.35
C THR A 245 7.69 3.58 -7.72
N PHE A 246 6.75 2.90 -7.07
CA PHE A 246 5.68 3.51 -6.31
C PHE A 246 5.89 3.28 -4.82
N VAL A 247 5.97 4.37 -4.05
CA VAL A 247 6.23 4.32 -2.60
C VAL A 247 5.24 5.15 -1.82
N GLY A 248 4.96 4.74 -0.59
CA GLY A 248 4.35 5.59 0.43
C GLY A 248 5.41 6.50 1.06
N VAL A 249 4.97 7.59 1.67
CA VAL A 249 5.78 8.40 2.58
C VAL A 249 5.18 8.27 3.98
N GLY A 250 5.97 7.82 4.94
CA GLY A 250 5.57 7.66 6.34
C GLY A 250 5.99 8.86 7.19
N GLU A 251 5.09 9.26 8.10
CA GLU A 251 5.43 10.12 9.22
C GLU A 251 6.12 9.29 10.32
N LEU A 252 6.85 9.97 11.21
CA LEU A 252 7.42 9.39 12.44
C LEU A 252 6.61 9.82 13.66
N GLY A 253 6.63 9.00 14.70
CA GLY A 253 5.92 9.23 15.95
C GLY A 253 5.39 7.94 16.58
N GLU A 254 4.90 8.03 17.81
CA GLU A 254 4.39 6.87 18.58
C GLU A 254 3.19 6.17 17.89
N ASN A 255 2.40 6.92 17.12
CA ASN A 255 1.25 6.41 16.35
C ASN A 255 1.59 6.13 14.87
N ALA A 256 2.86 6.21 14.48
CA ALA A 256 3.29 5.88 13.13
C ALA A 256 3.26 4.36 12.88
N PRO A 257 3.07 3.92 11.63
CA PRO A 257 3.01 2.49 11.31
C PRO A 257 4.20 1.69 11.83
N LEU A 258 5.42 2.22 11.77
CA LEU A 258 6.61 1.53 12.28
C LEU A 258 6.53 1.17 13.77
N CYS A 259 5.82 1.98 14.60
CA CYS A 259 5.58 1.67 16.00
C CYS A 259 4.34 0.79 16.19
N VAL A 260 3.23 1.13 15.51
CA VAL A 260 1.95 0.43 15.67
C VAL A 260 2.06 -1.02 15.21
N ASP A 261 2.80 -1.26 14.13
CA ASP A 261 3.03 -2.60 13.56
C ASP A 261 4.18 -3.36 14.28
N GLY A 262 4.77 -2.75 15.33
CA GLY A 262 5.74 -3.39 16.21
C GLY A 262 7.17 -3.50 15.65
N PHE A 263 7.51 -2.77 14.60
CA PHE A 263 8.87 -2.75 14.03
C PHE A 263 9.86 -1.95 14.88
N LEU A 264 9.38 -0.86 15.52
CA LEU A 264 10.17 -0.02 16.42
C LEU A 264 9.46 0.15 17.77
N GLY A 265 10.23 0.11 18.85
CA GLY A 265 9.73 0.47 20.16
C GLY A 265 9.52 1.99 20.29
N VAL A 266 8.64 2.40 21.22
CA VAL A 266 8.33 3.83 21.45
C VAL A 266 9.60 4.63 21.83
N ASP A 267 10.45 4.09 22.68
CA ASP A 267 11.68 4.76 23.13
C ASP A 267 12.70 4.87 21.98
N GLU A 268 12.80 3.84 21.13
CA GLU A 268 13.64 3.85 19.95
C GLU A 268 13.14 4.90 18.93
N MET A 269 11.82 5.00 18.74
CA MET A 269 11.22 6.05 17.90
C MET A 269 11.51 7.46 18.44
N LYS A 270 11.42 7.67 19.75
CA LYS A 270 11.77 8.96 20.37
C LYS A 270 13.24 9.33 20.16
N ALA A 271 14.14 8.37 20.35
CA ALA A 271 15.57 8.56 20.11
C ALA A 271 15.85 8.89 18.64
N LEU A 272 15.17 8.19 17.72
CA LEU A 272 15.26 8.42 16.29
C LEU A 272 14.80 9.83 15.89
N MET A 273 13.67 10.29 16.43
CA MET A 273 13.18 11.66 16.20
C MET A 273 14.14 12.70 16.80
N ALA A 274 14.70 12.44 17.96
CA ALA A 274 15.70 13.31 18.60
C ALA A 274 17.00 13.43 17.78
N SER A 275 17.33 12.43 16.95
CA SER A 275 18.47 12.48 16.03
C SER A 275 18.19 13.29 14.75
N GLY A 276 17.01 13.89 14.62
CA GLY A 276 16.62 14.72 13.47
C GLY A 276 15.87 13.97 12.38
N ALA A 277 15.40 12.77 12.64
CA ALA A 277 14.57 12.01 11.71
C ALA A 277 13.21 12.69 11.51
N VAL A 278 12.75 12.77 10.25
CA VAL A 278 11.52 13.48 9.87
C VAL A 278 10.53 12.55 9.17
N GLY A 279 11.00 11.55 8.43
CA GLY A 279 10.13 10.66 7.68
C GLY A 279 10.80 9.35 7.30
N GLU A 280 10.01 8.46 6.70
CA GLU A 280 10.50 7.18 6.17
C GLU A 280 9.91 6.88 4.79
N ILE A 281 10.66 6.13 4.00
CA ILE A 281 10.20 5.49 2.76
C ILE A 281 10.71 4.05 2.76
N CYS A 282 9.80 3.07 2.72
CA CYS A 282 10.14 1.64 2.75
C CYS A 282 11.04 1.25 3.96
N GLY A 283 10.85 1.89 5.10
CA GLY A 283 11.67 1.70 6.31
C GLY A 283 12.95 2.55 6.36
N TRP A 284 13.39 3.13 5.24
CA TRP A 284 14.54 4.03 5.20
C TRP A 284 14.21 5.38 5.82
N ILE A 285 14.87 5.69 6.92
CA ILE A 285 14.66 6.91 7.71
C ILE A 285 15.55 8.03 7.18
N TYR A 286 14.99 9.24 7.05
CA TYR A 286 15.70 10.42 6.54
C TYR A 286 15.43 11.68 7.38
N ASP A 287 16.37 12.64 7.27
CA ASP A 287 16.33 13.95 7.95
C ASP A 287 15.46 14.99 7.19
N ALA A 288 15.37 16.20 7.72
CA ALA A 288 14.62 17.31 7.12
C ALA A 288 15.16 17.77 5.76
N GLY A 289 16.40 17.43 5.42
CA GLY A 289 17.00 17.63 4.10
C GLY A 289 16.76 16.46 3.13
N GLY A 290 16.09 15.41 3.58
CA GLY A 290 15.86 14.18 2.81
C GLY A 290 17.10 13.29 2.68
N ARG A 291 18.10 13.45 3.53
CA ARG A 291 19.29 12.57 3.56
C ARG A 291 18.98 11.37 4.45
N ILE A 292 19.26 10.17 3.93
CA ILE A 292 19.15 8.95 4.74
C ILE A 292 20.10 9.08 5.94
N LEU A 293 19.54 8.91 7.15
CA LEU A 293 20.31 9.06 8.37
C LEU A 293 21.31 7.90 8.57
N GLU A 294 22.53 8.24 9.00
CA GLU A 294 23.48 7.29 9.56
C GLU A 294 23.03 6.92 10.98
N HIS A 295 22.19 5.90 11.10
CA HIS A 295 21.59 5.50 12.35
C HIS A 295 21.40 3.98 12.39
N SER A 296 21.50 3.37 13.57
CA SER A 296 21.39 1.91 13.76
C SER A 296 20.08 1.32 13.25
N VAL A 297 18.99 2.09 13.17
CA VAL A 297 17.73 1.65 12.56
C VAL A 297 17.94 1.42 11.07
N ASN A 298 18.59 2.35 10.36
CA ASN A 298 18.84 2.22 8.92
C ASN A 298 19.82 1.09 8.60
N GLU A 299 20.73 0.75 9.50
CA GLU A 299 21.61 -0.41 9.35
C GLU A 299 20.85 -1.74 9.35
N ARG A 300 19.65 -1.77 9.93
CA ARG A 300 18.77 -2.96 10.01
C ARG A 300 17.70 -3.03 8.94
N VAL A 301 17.52 -1.98 8.13
CA VAL A 301 16.51 -1.95 7.06
C VAL A 301 16.83 -3.01 6.01
N ALA A 302 15.95 -3.99 5.84
CA ALA A 302 16.13 -5.07 4.87
C ALA A 302 15.55 -4.76 3.49
N SER A 303 14.85 -3.64 3.36
CA SER A 303 14.24 -3.19 2.10
C SER A 303 15.28 -2.86 1.03
N VAL A 304 14.87 -2.92 -0.24
CA VAL A 304 15.68 -2.40 -1.36
C VAL A 304 15.99 -0.92 -1.06
N PRO A 305 17.23 -0.47 -1.24
CA PRO A 305 17.54 0.97 -1.22
C PRO A 305 16.64 1.73 -2.20
N ILE A 306 16.24 2.95 -1.83
CA ILE A 306 15.40 3.78 -2.72
C ILE A 306 16.16 3.97 -4.03
N PRO A 307 15.57 3.59 -5.19
CA PRO A 307 16.26 3.72 -6.47
C PRO A 307 16.65 5.17 -6.77
N SER A 308 17.77 5.36 -7.47
CA SER A 308 18.21 6.70 -7.86
C SER A 308 17.20 7.38 -8.78
N ARG A 309 16.87 8.64 -8.48
CA ARG A 309 16.04 9.49 -9.34
C ARG A 309 16.59 9.67 -10.76
N ASP A 310 17.87 9.43 -10.98
CA ASP A 310 18.50 9.59 -12.30
C ASP A 310 18.09 8.46 -13.26
N THR A 311 17.95 7.25 -12.74
CA THR A 311 17.69 6.03 -13.53
C THR A 311 16.26 5.53 -13.41
N CYS A 312 15.54 5.91 -12.36
CA CYS A 312 14.19 5.44 -12.06
C CYS A 312 13.22 6.62 -11.86
N THR A 313 11.96 6.43 -12.25
CA THR A 313 10.88 7.33 -11.84
C THR A 313 10.35 6.85 -10.49
N VAL A 314 10.65 7.58 -9.41
CA VAL A 314 10.25 7.26 -8.03
C VAL A 314 9.07 8.14 -7.65
N ILE A 315 7.87 7.56 -7.62
CA ILE A 315 6.60 8.25 -7.38
C ILE A 315 6.14 8.01 -5.94
N GLY A 316 6.13 9.09 -5.15
CA GLY A 316 5.53 9.10 -3.83
C GLY A 316 4.01 9.23 -3.90
N MET A 317 3.28 8.43 -3.13
CA MET A 317 1.83 8.53 -2.97
C MET A 317 1.51 8.88 -1.52
N ALA A 318 1.32 10.16 -1.23
CA ALA A 318 1.14 10.62 0.14
C ALA A 318 0.37 11.94 0.23
N GLN A 319 -0.43 12.09 1.28
CA GLN A 319 -1.16 13.32 1.62
C GLN A 319 -1.38 13.44 3.13
N GLY A 320 -1.72 14.64 3.55
CA GLY A 320 -2.21 14.96 4.89
C GLY A 320 -1.20 15.67 5.76
N ALA A 321 -1.72 16.53 6.65
CA ALA A 321 -0.93 17.47 7.44
C ALA A 321 0.21 16.83 8.26
N ARG A 322 0.00 15.62 8.82
CA ARG A 322 1.03 14.90 9.57
C ARG A 322 2.23 14.48 8.71
N LYS A 323 2.02 14.32 7.40
CA LYS A 323 3.05 13.87 6.44
C LYS A 323 3.73 15.04 5.71
N ASN A 324 3.24 16.24 5.86
CA ASN A 324 3.72 17.41 5.12
C ASN A 324 5.23 17.59 5.24
N ALA A 325 5.77 17.53 6.45
CA ALA A 325 7.22 17.66 6.67
C ALA A 325 8.01 16.52 6.05
N SER A 326 7.52 15.27 6.16
CA SER A 326 8.16 14.09 5.57
C SER A 326 8.16 14.16 4.06
N ILE A 327 7.03 14.56 3.43
CA ILE A 327 6.91 14.71 1.98
C ILE A 327 7.86 15.81 1.48
N LEU A 328 7.87 16.97 2.16
CA LEU A 328 8.75 18.08 1.82
C LEU A 328 10.23 17.68 1.86
N ALA A 329 10.63 16.99 2.93
CA ALA A 329 11.98 16.50 3.09
C ALA A 329 12.38 15.51 1.98
N ALA A 330 11.51 14.55 1.66
CA ALA A 330 11.75 13.58 0.60
C ALA A 330 11.92 14.24 -0.79
N LEU A 331 11.15 15.30 -1.07
CA LEU A 331 11.28 16.08 -2.30
C LEU A 331 12.58 16.91 -2.32
N LYS A 332 12.91 17.62 -1.23
CA LYS A 332 14.14 18.41 -1.12
C LYS A 332 15.40 17.56 -1.26
N GLY A 333 15.40 16.36 -0.69
CA GLY A 333 16.52 15.42 -0.78
C GLY A 333 16.59 14.63 -2.09
N GLY A 334 15.61 14.81 -2.98
CA GLY A 334 15.56 14.09 -4.25
C GLY A 334 15.29 12.60 -4.11
N LEU A 335 14.72 12.14 -2.98
CA LEU A 335 14.30 10.75 -2.80
C LEU A 335 13.11 10.40 -3.71
N LEU A 336 12.35 11.42 -4.10
CA LEU A 336 11.24 11.33 -5.05
C LEU A 336 11.50 12.26 -6.23
N ASN A 337 11.11 11.83 -7.43
CA ASN A 337 11.03 12.65 -8.62
C ASN A 337 9.63 12.56 -9.28
N GLY A 338 8.69 11.98 -8.56
CA GLY A 338 7.26 12.00 -8.85
C GLY A 338 6.44 12.06 -7.57
N LEU A 339 5.26 12.66 -7.62
CA LEU A 339 4.37 12.76 -6.47
C LEU A 339 2.90 12.69 -6.91
N ILE A 340 2.10 11.95 -6.14
CA ILE A 340 0.64 11.99 -6.17
C ILE A 340 0.18 12.45 -4.80
N THR A 341 -0.51 13.60 -4.75
CA THR A 341 -0.90 14.25 -3.51
C THR A 341 -2.22 15.02 -3.66
N ASP A 342 -2.71 15.63 -2.59
CA ASP A 342 -3.92 16.44 -2.59
C ASP A 342 -3.64 17.95 -2.59
N GLU A 343 -4.68 18.77 -2.81
CA GLU A 343 -4.57 20.23 -2.83
C GLU A 343 -4.03 20.81 -1.53
N ALA A 344 -4.48 20.31 -0.37
CA ALA A 344 -4.05 20.83 0.94
C ALA A 344 -2.56 20.58 1.18
N THR A 345 -2.08 19.37 0.86
CA THR A 345 -0.65 19.05 0.94
C THR A 345 0.14 19.86 -0.08
N SER A 346 -0.36 20.01 -1.32
CA SER A 346 0.30 20.80 -2.36
C SER A 346 0.48 22.27 -1.96
N GLU A 347 -0.51 22.86 -1.32
CA GLU A 347 -0.43 24.24 -0.81
C GLU A 347 0.69 24.38 0.23
N TYR A 348 0.78 23.44 1.18
CA TYR A 348 1.89 23.41 2.14
C TYR A 348 3.25 23.31 1.45
N LEU A 349 3.38 22.40 0.47
CA LEU A 349 4.63 22.19 -0.25
C LEU A 349 5.05 23.42 -1.10
N LEU A 350 4.10 24.18 -1.59
CA LEU A 350 4.37 25.40 -2.37
C LEU A 350 4.83 26.56 -1.47
N THR A 351 4.38 26.60 -0.22
CA THR A 351 4.67 27.71 0.71
C THR A 351 5.92 27.47 1.55
N HIS A 352 6.47 26.26 1.61
CA HIS A 352 7.67 25.88 2.38
C HIS A 352 8.79 25.37 1.46
#